data_397e2bd00a32d21f2b8ec4246a21a849
#
_entry.id   397e2bd00a32d21f2b8ec4246a21a849
#
_cell.length_a   1.000
_cell.length_b   1.000
_cell.length_c   1.000
_cell.angle_alpha   90.00
_cell.angle_beta   90.00
_cell.angle_gamma   90.00
#
_symmetry.space_group_name_H-M   'P 1'
#
loop_
_entity.id
_entity.type
_entity.pdbx_description
1 polymer ?
#
loop_
_entity_poly.entity_id
_entity_poly.type
_entity_poly.pdbx_seq_one_letter_code
_entity_poly.pdbx_strand_id
1 'polypeptide(L)'
;MDSPLYSGWKYEYIKSAKNQAEQNKLLGIELWKQVNLVVLLDEQMRVTDERYQGLLNRLREGECTDSDVAMLNNRVIGNFSGAINTFENNRIVTPGNELVMAINQLFASRHAQDQKLLVTTAKDAIGKRKLPAQLSKKIRDFPSTWTKGLPGELPMYVGMPVFLTRNIATELGLTNGTTGIIKSIHIRNGENISESSGVHHVQFRDTDCIVVQLDDITVEPLHGLDPNHIPIFPKKASFSVKVKDKKKISVKRCHFPLVPRFACTAHKSQGATLDKAVVDLVPQPNLKSPIDVNFPYVPLSRVRRLQDLTILRPFDASVVKVKPNPACLAMMEYFKTLDKCKDLGA
;
A
#
# COMPACT_ATOMS: atom_id res chain seq x y z
N MET A 1 2.56 1.30 9.05
CA MET A 1 2.00 1.30 10.40
C MET A 1 3.10 1.71 11.34
N ASP A 2 2.90 2.75 12.10
CA ASP A 2 3.71 3.01 13.27
C ASP A 2 3.49 1.85 14.25
N SER A 3 4.53 1.51 15.02
CA SER A 3 4.41 0.47 16.04
C SER A 3 3.21 0.78 16.92
N PRO A 4 2.36 -0.21 17.25
CA PRO A 4 1.20 0.06 18.09
C PRO A 4 1.65 0.75 19.39
N LEU A 5 0.96 1.82 19.73
CA LEU A 5 1.22 2.63 20.94
C LEU A 5 1.23 1.79 22.23
N TYR A 6 0.62 0.63 22.18
CA TYR A 6 0.37 -0.30 23.30
C TYR A 6 1.17 -1.61 23.20
N SER A 7 2.35 -1.64 22.60
CA SER A 7 3.20 -2.86 22.70
C SER A 7 3.65 -3.08 24.14
N GLY A 8 2.74 -3.62 24.96
CA GLY A 8 2.83 -3.70 26.44
C GLY A 8 4.04 -4.46 26.98
N TRP A 9 4.61 -5.39 26.20
CA TRP A 9 5.81 -6.12 26.59
C TRP A 9 7.08 -5.24 26.70
N LYS A 10 7.03 -4.00 26.19
CA LYS A 10 8.13 -3.03 26.29
C LYS A 10 7.91 -2.00 27.39
N TYR A 11 6.78 -2.02 28.10
CA TYR A 11 6.49 -1.03 29.13
C TYR A 11 7.51 -1.02 30.27
N GLU A 12 7.92 -2.19 30.75
CA GLU A 12 8.94 -2.28 31.79
C GLU A 12 10.33 -1.83 31.33
N TYR A 13 10.66 -2.05 30.06
CA TYR A 13 11.91 -1.56 29.45
C TYR A 13 11.94 -0.04 29.28
N ILE A 14 10.78 0.62 29.20
CA ILE A 14 10.63 2.03 28.94
C ILE A 14 10.57 2.85 30.24
N LYS A 15 10.42 2.23 31.41
CA LYS A 15 10.44 2.92 32.72
C LYS A 15 11.68 3.80 32.93
N SER A 16 12.76 3.56 32.20
CA SER A 16 13.99 4.34 32.19
C SER A 16 14.23 5.08 30.87
N ALA A 17 13.17 5.70 30.29
CA ALA A 17 13.25 6.39 29.02
C ALA A 17 14.43 7.39 28.97
N LYS A 18 15.43 7.08 28.15
CA LYS A 18 16.67 7.85 28.05
C LYS A 18 16.66 8.92 26.95
N ASN A 19 15.64 8.89 26.10
CA ASN A 19 15.52 9.81 24.97
C ASN A 19 14.06 10.21 24.71
N GLN A 20 13.87 11.32 23.96
CA GLN A 20 12.55 11.90 23.66
C GLN A 20 11.61 10.91 22.96
N ALA A 21 12.13 10.02 22.12
CA ALA A 21 11.29 9.05 21.41
C ALA A 21 10.72 7.98 22.36
N GLU A 22 11.48 7.58 23.37
CA GLU A 22 11.04 6.66 24.42
C GLU A 22 10.03 7.34 25.35
N GLN A 23 10.28 8.59 25.72
CA GLN A 23 9.35 9.40 26.51
C GLN A 23 8.00 9.56 25.81
N ASN A 24 8.01 9.84 24.49
CA ASN A 24 6.78 9.94 23.69
C ASN A 24 6.01 8.60 23.65
N LYS A 25 6.71 7.47 23.63
CA LYS A 25 6.06 6.15 23.71
C LYS A 25 5.40 5.91 25.07
N LEU A 26 6.06 6.28 26.16
CA LEU A 26 5.47 6.22 27.50
C LEU A 26 4.23 7.08 27.60
N LEU A 27 4.30 8.32 27.16
CA LEU A 27 3.16 9.22 27.14
C LEU A 27 2.00 8.63 26.32
N GLY A 28 2.28 8.03 25.17
CA GLY A 28 1.28 7.35 24.35
C GLY A 28 0.59 6.19 25.10
N ILE A 29 1.35 5.40 25.86
CA ILE A 29 0.80 4.31 26.67
C ILE A 29 -0.07 4.86 27.82
N GLU A 30 0.38 5.91 28.49
CA GLU A 30 -0.38 6.54 29.58
C GLU A 30 -1.70 7.17 29.06
N LEU A 31 -1.66 7.82 27.90
CA LEU A 31 -2.87 8.33 27.23
C LEU A 31 -3.83 7.19 26.85
N TRP A 32 -3.30 6.07 26.36
CA TRP A 32 -4.11 4.91 26.00
C TRP A 32 -4.81 4.29 27.21
N LYS A 33 -4.16 4.26 28.39
CA LYS A 33 -4.77 3.77 29.63
C LYS A 33 -5.89 4.66 30.17
N GLN A 34 -5.99 5.89 29.69
CA GLN A 34 -7.07 6.81 30.06
C GLN A 34 -8.38 6.54 29.28
N VAL A 35 -8.36 5.66 28.28
CA VAL A 35 -9.58 5.23 27.59
C VAL A 35 -10.49 4.48 28.57
N ASN A 36 -11.65 5.07 28.86
CA ASN A 36 -12.64 4.57 29.81
C ASN A 36 -14.01 4.32 29.19
N LEU A 37 -14.15 4.61 27.90
CA LEU A 37 -15.34 4.37 27.11
C LEU A 37 -14.95 3.65 25.83
N VAL A 38 -15.54 2.51 25.58
CA VAL A 38 -15.34 1.71 24.38
C VAL A 38 -16.70 1.37 23.77
N VAL A 39 -16.78 1.40 22.45
CA VAL A 39 -17.91 0.89 21.67
C VAL A 39 -17.34 -0.15 20.71
N LEU A 40 -17.75 -1.39 20.89
CA LEU A 40 -17.36 -2.49 20.00
C LEU A 40 -18.38 -2.61 18.87
N LEU A 41 -17.89 -2.49 17.64
CA LEU A 41 -18.71 -2.75 16.46
C LEU A 41 -18.65 -4.25 16.16
N ASP A 42 -19.78 -4.92 16.22
CA ASP A 42 -19.95 -6.36 16.05
C ASP A 42 -20.49 -6.76 14.69
N GLU A 43 -21.19 -5.86 13.99
CA GLU A 43 -21.74 -6.12 12.68
C GLU A 43 -20.70 -5.92 11.56
N GLN A 44 -20.53 -6.96 10.74
CA GLN A 44 -19.62 -6.94 9.58
C GLN A 44 -20.37 -6.49 8.31
N MET A 45 -20.27 -5.20 7.97
CA MET A 45 -21.00 -4.59 6.85
C MET A 45 -20.40 -4.87 5.46
N ARG A 46 -19.12 -5.27 5.35
CA ARG A 46 -18.47 -5.45 4.03
C ARG A 46 -18.78 -6.80 3.42
N VAL A 47 -18.63 -7.86 4.19
CA VAL A 47 -18.70 -9.24 3.70
C VAL A 47 -20.17 -9.67 3.68
N THR A 48 -20.64 -10.09 2.51
CA THR A 48 -22.03 -10.53 2.27
C THR A 48 -22.16 -12.05 2.18
N ASP A 49 -21.05 -12.77 2.17
CA ASP A 49 -20.95 -14.24 2.12
C ASP A 49 -20.73 -14.78 3.54
N GLU A 50 -21.75 -15.37 4.15
CA GLU A 50 -21.74 -15.86 5.54
C GLU A 50 -20.63 -16.90 5.77
N ARG A 51 -20.38 -17.80 4.82
CA ARG A 51 -19.30 -18.81 4.95
C ARG A 51 -17.93 -18.14 4.98
N TYR A 52 -17.76 -17.13 4.14
CA TYR A 52 -16.52 -16.35 4.10
C TYR A 52 -16.36 -15.47 5.34
N GLN A 53 -17.44 -14.88 5.82
CA GLN A 53 -17.47 -14.13 7.08
C GLN A 53 -17.04 -15.03 8.25
N GLY A 54 -17.57 -16.25 8.34
CA GLY A 54 -17.17 -17.23 9.35
C GLY A 54 -15.68 -17.57 9.30
N LEU A 55 -15.10 -17.75 8.10
CA LEU A 55 -13.67 -17.94 7.90
C LEU A 55 -12.87 -16.73 8.41
N LEU A 56 -13.26 -15.51 8.05
CA LEU A 56 -12.56 -14.30 8.46
C LEU A 56 -12.61 -14.08 9.99
N ASN A 57 -13.70 -14.43 10.63
CA ASN A 57 -13.82 -14.37 12.09
C ASN A 57 -12.86 -15.37 12.75
N ARG A 58 -12.86 -16.63 12.33
CA ARG A 58 -11.90 -17.63 12.83
C ARG A 58 -10.45 -17.23 12.56
N LEU A 59 -10.18 -16.63 11.39
CA LEU A 59 -8.85 -16.11 11.07
C LEU A 59 -8.41 -15.02 12.05
N ARG A 60 -9.31 -14.09 12.40
CA ARG A 60 -9.05 -13.00 13.35
C ARG A 60 -8.73 -13.52 14.75
N GLU A 61 -9.36 -14.62 15.15
CA GLU A 61 -9.19 -15.27 16.45
C GLU A 61 -8.07 -16.31 16.47
N GLY A 62 -7.49 -16.59 15.29
CA GLY A 62 -6.45 -17.61 15.11
C GLY A 62 -6.99 -19.03 15.22
N GLU A 63 -8.25 -19.25 14.85
CA GLU A 63 -8.98 -20.52 14.98
C GLU A 63 -9.33 -21.16 13.62
N CYS A 64 -8.60 -20.78 12.56
CA CYS A 64 -8.81 -21.38 11.25
C CYS A 64 -8.63 -22.90 11.27
N THR A 65 -9.60 -23.59 10.69
CA THR A 65 -9.63 -25.04 10.56
C THR A 65 -8.97 -25.51 9.26
N ASP A 66 -8.78 -26.83 9.10
CA ASP A 66 -8.32 -27.40 7.83
C ASP A 66 -9.35 -27.19 6.70
N SER A 67 -10.64 -27.14 7.03
CA SER A 67 -11.69 -26.78 6.07
C SER A 67 -11.53 -25.34 5.53
N ASP A 68 -11.11 -24.39 6.39
CA ASP A 68 -10.84 -23.02 5.97
C ASP A 68 -9.61 -22.95 5.05
N VAL A 69 -8.56 -23.69 5.38
CA VAL A 69 -7.38 -23.82 4.53
C VAL A 69 -7.75 -24.42 3.17
N ALA A 70 -8.57 -25.47 3.14
CA ALA A 70 -9.04 -26.06 1.89
C ALA A 70 -9.89 -25.08 1.07
N MET A 71 -10.77 -24.32 1.73
CA MET A 71 -11.60 -23.28 1.09
C MET A 71 -10.72 -22.22 0.42
N LEU A 72 -9.65 -21.76 1.06
CA LEU A 72 -8.72 -20.82 0.49
C LEU A 72 -7.87 -21.45 -0.63
N ASN A 73 -7.41 -22.69 -0.47
CA ASN A 73 -6.64 -23.38 -1.49
C ASN A 73 -7.43 -23.59 -2.79
N ASN A 74 -8.75 -23.75 -2.72
CA ASN A 74 -9.62 -23.79 -3.89
C ASN A 74 -9.67 -22.47 -4.64
N ARG A 75 -9.14 -21.36 -4.06
CA ARG A 75 -9.01 -20.04 -4.70
C ARG A 75 -7.62 -19.75 -5.24
N VAL A 76 -6.68 -20.69 -5.10
CA VAL A 76 -5.34 -20.58 -5.69
C VAL A 76 -5.43 -20.67 -7.22
N ILE A 77 -4.68 -19.80 -7.91
CA ILE A 77 -4.59 -19.81 -9.37
C ILE A 77 -4.16 -21.21 -9.85
N GLY A 78 -4.89 -21.75 -10.82
CA GLY A 78 -4.69 -23.11 -11.33
C GLY A 78 -5.62 -24.15 -10.69
N ASN A 79 -6.22 -23.89 -9.53
CA ASN A 79 -7.17 -24.81 -8.89
C ASN A 79 -8.63 -24.55 -9.29
N PHE A 80 -8.92 -23.49 -10.06
CA PHE A 80 -10.26 -23.22 -10.58
C PHE A 80 -10.23 -22.69 -12.02
N SER A 81 -11.30 -22.98 -12.77
CA SER A 81 -11.49 -22.47 -14.13
C SER A 81 -11.83 -20.97 -14.09
N GLY A 82 -11.13 -20.14 -14.86
CA GLY A 82 -11.37 -18.69 -14.93
C GLY A 82 -10.25 -17.81 -14.35
N ALA A 83 -9.19 -18.41 -13.85
CA ALA A 83 -8.05 -17.69 -13.29
C ALA A 83 -7.33 -16.76 -14.28
N ILE A 84 -7.37 -17.07 -15.58
CA ILE A 84 -6.63 -16.32 -16.61
C ILE A 84 -7.16 -14.91 -16.80
N ASN A 85 -8.48 -14.72 -16.74
CA ASN A 85 -9.11 -13.39 -16.87
C ASN A 85 -9.09 -12.57 -15.58
N THR A 86 -8.52 -13.13 -14.50
CA THR A 86 -8.55 -12.53 -13.17
C THR A 86 -7.56 -11.37 -13.02
N PHE A 87 -6.55 -11.28 -13.90
CA PHE A 87 -5.50 -10.29 -13.77
C PHE A 87 -5.81 -8.94 -14.44
N GLU A 88 -6.64 -8.91 -15.47
CA GLU A 88 -6.75 -7.74 -16.34
C GLU A 88 -7.36 -6.51 -15.68
N ASN A 89 -8.26 -6.71 -14.69
CA ASN A 89 -8.93 -5.60 -14.00
C ASN A 89 -8.88 -5.68 -12.47
N ASN A 90 -8.10 -6.62 -11.91
CA ASN A 90 -8.10 -6.88 -10.48
C ASN A 90 -6.83 -6.38 -9.82
N ARG A 91 -6.99 -5.79 -8.63
CA ARG A 91 -5.87 -5.33 -7.85
C ARG A 91 -5.13 -6.49 -7.21
N ILE A 92 -3.81 -6.53 -7.39
CA ILE A 92 -2.94 -7.52 -6.77
C ILE A 92 -2.46 -6.97 -5.43
N VAL A 93 -2.73 -7.69 -4.34
CA VAL A 93 -2.30 -7.33 -2.98
C VAL A 93 -1.18 -8.27 -2.56
N THR A 94 0.01 -7.72 -2.32
CA THR A 94 1.20 -8.50 -1.96
C THR A 94 1.83 -8.00 -0.66
N PRO A 95 2.58 -8.84 0.06
CA PRO A 95 3.22 -8.42 1.31
C PRO A 95 4.43 -7.49 1.11
N GLY A 96 5.03 -7.46 -0.09
CA GLY A 96 6.31 -6.79 -0.32
C GLY A 96 6.30 -5.67 -1.34
N ASN A 97 6.97 -4.55 -1.02
CA ASN A 97 7.10 -3.42 -1.93
C ASN A 97 7.89 -3.74 -3.20
N GLU A 98 8.88 -4.64 -3.14
CA GLU A 98 9.67 -5.05 -4.30
C GLU A 98 8.81 -5.77 -5.33
N LEU A 99 7.97 -6.71 -4.87
CA LEU A 99 7.03 -7.42 -5.73
C LEU A 99 5.97 -6.48 -6.29
N VAL A 100 5.46 -5.55 -5.49
CA VAL A 100 4.54 -4.50 -5.96
C VAL A 100 5.16 -3.71 -7.11
N MET A 101 6.42 -3.30 -6.98
CA MET A 101 7.12 -2.54 -8.04
C MET A 101 7.27 -3.37 -9.31
N ALA A 102 7.72 -4.62 -9.19
CA ALA A 102 7.92 -5.51 -10.33
C ALA A 102 6.59 -5.78 -11.08
N ILE A 103 5.52 -6.06 -10.36
CA ILE A 103 4.18 -6.26 -10.94
C ILE A 103 3.70 -4.98 -11.62
N ASN A 104 3.82 -3.84 -10.96
CA ASN A 104 3.37 -2.56 -11.51
C ASN A 104 4.13 -2.20 -12.81
N GLN A 105 5.43 -2.44 -12.88
CA GLN A 105 6.22 -2.23 -14.09
C GLN A 105 5.80 -3.19 -15.21
N LEU A 106 5.67 -4.48 -14.91
CA LEU A 106 5.26 -5.50 -15.87
C LEU A 106 3.87 -5.21 -16.44
N PHE A 107 2.92 -4.87 -15.55
CA PHE A 107 1.55 -4.60 -15.99
C PHE A 107 1.43 -3.27 -16.75
N ALA A 108 2.16 -2.23 -16.35
CA ALA A 108 2.20 -0.99 -17.12
C ALA A 108 2.70 -1.24 -18.54
N SER A 109 3.76 -2.04 -18.71
CA SER A 109 4.27 -2.42 -20.04
C SER A 109 3.26 -3.25 -20.83
N ARG A 110 2.62 -4.22 -20.17
CA ARG A 110 1.65 -5.12 -20.84
C ARG A 110 0.36 -4.40 -21.27
N HIS A 111 -0.17 -3.51 -20.41
CA HIS A 111 -1.43 -2.81 -20.68
C HIS A 111 -1.27 -1.57 -21.55
N ALA A 112 -0.05 -1.08 -21.75
CA ALA A 112 0.19 -0.03 -22.72
C ALA A 112 -0.16 -0.49 -24.15
N GLN A 113 -0.03 -1.79 -24.44
CA GLN A 113 -0.35 -2.41 -25.75
C GLN A 113 0.17 -1.56 -26.92
N ASP A 114 -0.75 -1.07 -27.77
CA ASP A 114 -0.42 -0.23 -28.92
C ASP A 114 -0.17 1.25 -28.57
N GLN A 115 -0.36 1.62 -27.29
CA GLN A 115 -0.06 2.97 -26.83
C GLN A 115 1.44 3.12 -26.53
N LYS A 116 1.94 4.33 -26.69
CA LYS A 116 3.32 4.65 -26.31
C LYS A 116 3.48 4.57 -24.79
N LEU A 117 4.23 3.58 -24.31
CA LEU A 117 4.65 3.54 -22.92
C LEU A 117 5.73 4.61 -22.71
N LEU A 118 5.40 5.63 -21.93
CA LEU A 118 6.34 6.66 -21.52
C LEU A 118 6.95 6.27 -20.18
N VAL A 119 8.26 6.42 -20.02
CA VAL A 119 8.93 6.23 -18.73
C VAL A 119 9.71 7.47 -18.39
N THR A 120 9.37 8.09 -17.25
CA THR A 120 10.11 9.23 -16.72
C THR A 120 10.97 8.81 -15.53
N THR A 121 12.21 9.31 -15.48
CA THR A 121 13.17 9.01 -14.42
C THR A 121 13.33 10.20 -13.50
N ALA A 122 13.34 9.94 -12.19
CA ALA A 122 13.51 10.95 -11.16
C ALA A 122 14.84 11.72 -11.29
N LYS A 123 14.80 13.00 -10.95
CA LYS A 123 16.00 13.83 -10.81
C LYS A 123 16.52 13.76 -9.39
N ASP A 124 17.66 13.13 -9.20
CA ASP A 124 18.32 12.98 -7.90
C ASP A 124 19.59 13.82 -7.80
N ALA A 125 19.85 14.40 -6.62
CA ALA A 125 21.04 15.21 -6.34
C ALA A 125 21.52 15.06 -4.90
N ILE A 126 22.83 15.24 -4.69
CA ILE A 126 23.46 15.41 -3.36
C ILE A 126 23.92 16.86 -3.28
N GLY A 127 23.25 17.65 -2.43
CA GLY A 127 23.49 19.09 -2.42
C GLY A 127 23.23 19.72 -3.80
N LYS A 128 24.26 20.32 -4.41
CA LYS A 128 24.22 20.89 -5.78
C LYS A 128 24.81 19.93 -6.85
N ARG A 129 25.30 18.75 -6.46
CA ARG A 129 26.02 17.82 -7.35
C ARG A 129 25.09 16.69 -7.82
N LYS A 130 25.35 16.19 -9.05
CA LYS A 130 24.71 14.97 -9.54
C LYS A 130 25.21 13.76 -8.72
N LEU A 131 24.39 12.72 -8.64
CA LEU A 131 24.78 11.46 -8.03
C LEU A 131 25.81 10.71 -8.89
N PRO A 132 26.75 9.96 -8.24
CA PRO A 132 27.53 8.94 -8.96
C PRO A 132 26.61 7.92 -9.64
N ALA A 133 26.95 7.48 -10.84
CA ALA A 133 26.11 6.60 -11.67
C ALA A 133 25.67 5.31 -10.95
N GLN A 134 26.59 4.64 -10.25
CA GLN A 134 26.29 3.41 -9.50
C GLN A 134 25.26 3.66 -8.39
N LEU A 135 25.38 4.77 -7.67
CA LEU A 135 24.44 5.12 -6.62
C LEU A 135 23.08 5.51 -7.22
N SER A 136 23.09 6.27 -8.31
CA SER A 136 21.88 6.64 -9.04
C SER A 136 21.09 5.39 -9.47
N LYS A 137 21.75 4.40 -10.06
CA LYS A 137 21.13 3.12 -10.44
C LYS A 137 20.52 2.42 -9.22
N LYS A 138 21.27 2.29 -8.12
CA LYS A 138 20.81 1.63 -6.89
C LYS A 138 19.58 2.28 -6.29
N ILE A 139 19.52 3.62 -6.19
CA ILE A 139 18.39 4.31 -5.55
C ILE A 139 17.18 4.46 -6.47
N ARG A 140 17.34 4.23 -7.77
CA ARG A 140 16.24 4.19 -8.74
C ARG A 140 15.26 3.08 -8.39
N ASP A 141 15.79 1.92 -8.01
CA ASP A 141 15.02 0.73 -7.66
C ASP A 141 14.47 0.75 -6.21
N PHE A 142 14.65 1.87 -5.49
CA PHE A 142 14.09 1.98 -4.15
C PHE A 142 12.56 2.11 -4.19
N PRO A 143 11.83 1.38 -3.33
CA PRO A 143 10.41 1.59 -3.15
C PRO A 143 10.09 3.05 -2.84
N SER A 144 8.99 3.56 -3.39
CA SER A 144 8.57 4.96 -3.16
C SER A 144 8.39 5.28 -1.67
N THR A 145 8.08 4.30 -0.84
CA THR A 145 8.00 4.44 0.63
C THR A 145 9.34 4.84 1.26
N TRP A 146 10.47 4.40 0.71
CA TRP A 146 11.81 4.77 1.20
C TRP A 146 12.27 6.15 0.72
N THR A 147 11.64 6.65 -0.33
CA THR A 147 12.00 7.91 -0.99
C THR A 147 10.94 9.00 -0.81
N LYS A 148 10.23 8.94 0.32
CA LYS A 148 9.19 9.92 0.69
C LYS A 148 8.07 10.05 -0.36
N GLY A 149 7.66 8.93 -0.93
CA GLY A 149 6.55 8.86 -1.90
C GLY A 149 6.94 9.20 -3.34
N LEU A 150 8.22 9.42 -3.65
CA LEU A 150 8.64 9.73 -5.01
C LEU A 150 9.34 8.51 -5.63
N PRO A 151 8.75 7.82 -6.63
CA PRO A 151 9.39 6.68 -7.28
C PRO A 151 10.67 7.10 -8.02
N GLY A 152 11.57 6.14 -8.30
CA GLY A 152 12.77 6.39 -9.10
C GLY A 152 12.46 6.46 -10.59
N GLU A 153 11.50 5.64 -11.03
CA GLU A 153 10.93 5.63 -12.38
C GLU A 153 9.42 5.55 -12.29
N LEU A 154 8.75 6.19 -13.23
CA LEU A 154 7.31 6.15 -13.40
C LEU A 154 7.00 5.77 -14.84
N PRO A 155 6.56 4.52 -15.11
CA PRO A 155 5.92 4.18 -16.36
C PRO A 155 4.54 4.85 -16.40
N MET A 156 4.13 5.32 -17.57
CA MET A 156 2.86 6.01 -17.75
C MET A 156 2.33 5.91 -19.17
N TYR A 157 1.02 5.79 -19.29
CA TYR A 157 0.27 5.89 -20.54
C TYR A 157 -1.12 6.46 -20.23
N VAL A 158 -1.82 6.97 -21.22
CA VAL A 158 -3.16 7.52 -21.06
C VAL A 158 -4.15 6.38 -20.78
N GLY A 159 -4.92 6.49 -19.73
CA GLY A 159 -5.80 5.42 -19.21
C GLY A 159 -5.19 4.58 -18.09
N MET A 160 -3.92 4.79 -17.73
CA MET A 160 -3.28 4.02 -16.67
C MET A 160 -3.85 4.35 -15.28
N PRO A 161 -4.26 3.34 -14.50
CA PRO A 161 -4.68 3.54 -13.12
C PRO A 161 -3.47 3.83 -12.22
N VAL A 162 -3.61 4.83 -11.33
CA VAL A 162 -2.52 5.31 -10.46
C VAL A 162 -2.98 5.54 -9.02
N PHE A 163 -2.00 5.52 -8.10
CA PHE A 163 -2.12 6.05 -6.74
C PHE A 163 -1.34 7.34 -6.59
N LEU A 164 -1.92 8.31 -5.90
CA LEU A 164 -1.16 9.38 -5.27
C LEU A 164 -0.31 8.80 -4.12
N THR A 165 0.95 9.20 -4.04
CA THR A 165 1.88 8.72 -3.01
C THR A 165 2.22 9.76 -1.97
N ARG A 166 1.63 10.95 -2.08
CA ARG A 166 1.79 12.07 -1.13
C ARG A 166 0.49 12.86 -1.01
N ASN A 167 0.34 13.50 0.13
CA ASN A 167 -0.72 14.48 0.30
C ASN A 167 -0.41 15.69 -0.59
N ILE A 168 -1.39 16.09 -1.40
CA ILE A 168 -1.32 17.24 -2.31
C ILE A 168 -2.15 18.39 -1.77
N ALA A 169 -3.42 18.11 -1.42
CA ALA A 169 -4.39 19.01 -0.83
C ALA A 169 -5.30 18.21 0.09
N THR A 170 -4.94 18.15 1.37
CA THR A 170 -5.64 17.34 2.39
C THR A 170 -7.07 17.79 2.63
N GLU A 171 -7.29 19.09 2.52
CA GLU A 171 -8.60 19.74 2.62
C GLU A 171 -9.58 19.32 1.51
N LEU A 172 -9.04 18.90 0.36
CA LEU A 172 -9.82 18.38 -0.78
C LEU A 172 -9.83 16.84 -0.82
N GLY A 173 -9.30 16.16 0.20
CA GLY A 173 -9.18 14.71 0.21
C GLY A 173 -8.04 14.15 -0.66
N LEU A 174 -7.22 15.00 -1.30
CA LEU A 174 -6.11 14.59 -2.15
C LEU A 174 -4.91 14.15 -1.30
N THR A 175 -4.99 12.93 -0.81
CA THR A 175 -4.03 12.37 0.16
C THR A 175 -3.23 11.21 -0.44
N ASN A 176 -2.25 10.74 0.31
CA ASN A 176 -1.53 9.50 -0.03
C ASN A 176 -2.51 8.31 -0.03
N GLY A 177 -2.62 7.64 -1.16
CA GLY A 177 -3.56 6.54 -1.38
C GLY A 177 -4.76 6.91 -2.24
N THR A 178 -5.00 8.20 -2.52
CA THR A 178 -6.02 8.63 -3.48
C THR A 178 -5.79 7.96 -4.83
N THR A 179 -6.86 7.50 -5.44
CA THR A 179 -6.86 6.75 -6.70
C THR A 179 -7.37 7.59 -7.86
N GLY A 180 -6.91 7.27 -9.04
CA GLY A 180 -7.36 7.90 -10.27
C GLY A 180 -6.76 7.26 -11.52
N ILE A 181 -7.10 7.82 -12.66
CA ILE A 181 -6.68 7.38 -13.99
C ILE A 181 -5.97 8.52 -14.71
N ILE A 182 -4.84 8.27 -15.34
CA ILE A 182 -4.13 9.26 -16.16
C ILE A 182 -4.98 9.60 -17.39
N LYS A 183 -5.31 10.89 -17.56
CA LYS A 183 -6.08 11.39 -18.72
C LYS A 183 -5.22 12.06 -19.77
N SER A 184 -4.20 12.80 -19.34
CA SER A 184 -3.22 13.37 -20.25
C SER A 184 -1.86 13.54 -19.60
N ILE A 185 -0.83 13.56 -20.45
CA ILE A 185 0.57 13.72 -20.04
C ILE A 185 1.11 14.91 -20.86
N HIS A 186 1.40 16.01 -20.19
CA HIS A 186 1.88 17.22 -20.83
C HIS A 186 3.41 17.22 -20.87
N ILE A 187 3.96 17.05 -22.08
CA ILE A 187 5.40 17.02 -22.34
C ILE A 187 5.75 18.35 -23.02
N ARG A 188 6.71 19.08 -22.43
CA ARG A 188 7.26 20.29 -23.00
C ARG A 188 8.24 19.90 -24.10
N ASN A 189 8.08 20.40 -25.31
CA ASN A 189 8.96 20.16 -26.45
C ASN A 189 9.27 18.66 -26.68
N GLY A 190 8.51 18.01 -27.54
CA GLY A 190 8.61 16.58 -27.83
C GLY A 190 9.96 16.06 -28.40
N GLU A 191 11.01 16.87 -28.39
CA GLU A 191 12.30 16.62 -29.03
C GLU A 191 13.27 15.68 -28.28
N ASN A 192 13.01 15.40 -26.97
CA ASN A 192 13.93 14.62 -26.14
C ASN A 192 13.35 13.25 -25.73
N ILE A 193 12.54 12.65 -26.58
CA ILE A 193 12.04 11.29 -26.36
C ILE A 193 13.02 10.31 -26.98
N SER A 194 13.74 9.54 -26.15
CA SER A 194 14.55 8.42 -26.65
C SER A 194 13.73 7.13 -26.60
N GLU A 195 13.71 6.39 -27.69
CA GLU A 195 13.02 5.12 -27.77
C GLU A 195 14.01 3.96 -27.60
N SER A 196 13.63 2.98 -26.77
CA SER A 196 14.36 1.74 -26.61
C SER A 196 13.37 0.60 -26.38
N SER A 197 13.39 -0.41 -27.26
CA SER A 197 12.54 -1.61 -27.14
C SER A 197 11.04 -1.31 -26.98
N GLY A 198 10.49 -0.35 -27.75
CA GLY A 198 9.08 0.06 -27.69
C GLY A 198 8.72 0.93 -26.46
N VAL A 199 9.70 1.27 -25.64
CA VAL A 199 9.52 2.15 -24.47
C VAL A 199 10.09 3.53 -24.80
N HIS A 200 9.30 4.57 -24.59
CA HIS A 200 9.71 5.95 -24.80
C HIS A 200 10.19 6.56 -23.48
N HIS A 201 11.49 6.79 -23.34
CA HIS A 201 12.07 7.45 -22.20
C HIS A 201 11.95 8.96 -22.34
N VAL A 202 11.20 9.58 -21.42
CA VAL A 202 11.02 11.03 -21.36
C VAL A 202 11.85 11.59 -20.22
N GLN A 203 12.63 12.63 -20.51
CA GLN A 203 13.34 13.29 -19.41
C GLN A 203 12.34 13.99 -18.48
N PHE A 204 12.54 13.85 -17.19
CA PHE A 204 11.70 14.48 -16.18
C PHE A 204 11.49 15.99 -16.41
N ARG A 205 12.51 16.70 -16.93
CA ARG A 205 12.45 18.13 -17.24
C ARG A 205 11.42 18.49 -18.31
N ASP A 206 11.10 17.54 -19.16
CA ASP A 206 10.25 17.76 -20.33
C ASP A 206 8.79 17.42 -20.05
N THR A 207 8.49 16.85 -18.86
CA THR A 207 7.12 16.61 -18.40
C THR A 207 6.69 17.71 -17.44
N ASP A 208 5.73 18.53 -17.84
CA ASP A 208 5.21 19.66 -17.04
C ASP A 208 4.24 19.18 -15.97
N CYS A 209 3.20 18.46 -16.36
CA CYS A 209 2.22 17.87 -15.45
C CYS A 209 1.59 16.61 -16.04
N ILE A 210 0.98 15.83 -15.17
CA ILE A 210 0.16 14.67 -15.51
C ILE A 210 -1.24 14.97 -15.01
N VAL A 211 -2.24 14.97 -15.90
CA VAL A 211 -3.63 15.15 -15.49
C VAL A 211 -4.22 13.82 -15.11
N VAL A 212 -4.76 13.74 -13.91
CA VAL A 212 -5.38 12.53 -13.34
C VAL A 212 -6.85 12.81 -13.07
N GLN A 213 -7.73 11.96 -13.57
CA GLN A 213 -9.12 11.90 -13.15
C GLN A 213 -9.21 11.10 -11.85
N LEU A 214 -9.81 11.68 -10.82
CA LEU A 214 -10.01 11.03 -9.53
C LEU A 214 -11.18 10.03 -9.59
N ASP A 215 -11.07 8.90 -8.87
CA ASP A 215 -12.12 7.87 -8.85
C ASP A 215 -13.26 8.24 -7.87
N ASP A 216 -12.93 8.43 -6.58
CA ASP A 216 -13.91 8.50 -5.49
C ASP A 216 -14.03 9.88 -4.83
N ILE A 217 -13.43 10.91 -5.42
CA ILE A 217 -13.39 12.25 -4.86
C ILE A 217 -13.94 13.23 -5.89
N THR A 218 -14.91 14.03 -5.46
CA THR A 218 -15.42 15.13 -6.27
C THR A 218 -14.71 16.41 -5.90
N VAL A 219 -14.09 17.05 -6.87
CA VAL A 219 -13.47 18.39 -6.72
C VAL A 219 -14.09 19.35 -7.72
N GLU A 220 -14.17 20.63 -7.32
CA GLU A 220 -14.60 21.70 -8.21
C GLU A 220 -13.71 21.73 -9.46
N PRO A 221 -14.28 21.93 -10.66
CA PRO A 221 -13.52 22.01 -11.90
C PRO A 221 -12.48 23.12 -11.85
N LEU A 222 -11.24 22.78 -12.14
CA LEU A 222 -10.21 23.79 -12.37
C LEU A 222 -10.39 24.40 -13.77
N HIS A 223 -10.08 25.69 -13.93
CA HIS A 223 -10.22 26.36 -15.21
C HIS A 223 -9.50 25.61 -16.34
N GLY A 224 -10.25 25.24 -17.38
CA GLY A 224 -9.75 24.49 -18.54
C GLY A 224 -9.61 22.98 -18.32
N LEU A 225 -10.09 22.42 -17.21
CA LEU A 225 -10.14 20.99 -16.96
C LEU A 225 -11.58 20.52 -16.72
N ASP A 226 -11.85 19.27 -17.09
CA ASP A 226 -13.11 18.61 -16.80
C ASP A 226 -13.28 18.37 -15.28
N PRO A 227 -14.51 18.12 -14.79
CA PRO A 227 -14.75 17.75 -13.39
C PRO A 227 -13.88 16.58 -12.95
N ASN A 228 -13.42 16.62 -11.70
CA ASN A 228 -12.55 15.60 -11.08
C ASN A 228 -11.19 15.39 -11.76
N HIS A 229 -10.80 16.25 -12.71
CA HIS A 229 -9.47 16.23 -13.31
C HIS A 229 -8.55 17.17 -12.55
N ILE A 230 -7.42 16.65 -12.10
CA ILE A 230 -6.41 17.44 -11.38
C ILE A 230 -5.04 17.34 -12.06
N PRO A 231 -4.30 18.43 -12.18
CA PRO A 231 -2.93 18.41 -12.67
C PRO A 231 -1.98 18.04 -11.52
N ILE A 232 -1.25 16.98 -11.71
CA ILE A 232 -0.21 16.52 -10.78
C ILE A 232 1.13 17.07 -11.23
N PHE A 233 1.73 17.89 -10.38
CA PHE A 233 3.05 18.49 -10.62
C PHE A 233 4.16 17.73 -9.88
N PRO A 234 5.41 17.82 -10.36
CA PRO A 234 6.54 17.26 -9.65
C PRO A 234 6.70 17.83 -8.25
N LYS A 235 7.05 16.97 -7.30
CA LYS A 235 7.36 17.35 -5.91
C LYS A 235 8.82 17.05 -5.59
N LYS A 236 9.37 17.76 -4.61
CA LYS A 236 10.72 17.56 -4.09
C LYS A 236 10.67 16.88 -2.73
N ALA A 237 11.58 15.95 -2.47
CA ALA A 237 11.76 15.33 -1.16
C ALA A 237 13.22 15.00 -0.90
N SER A 238 13.59 14.91 0.38
CA SER A 238 14.92 14.46 0.80
C SER A 238 14.80 13.18 1.61
N PHE A 239 15.68 12.22 1.35
CA PHE A 239 15.78 10.96 2.08
C PHE A 239 17.24 10.58 2.28
N SER A 240 17.50 9.74 3.29
CA SER A 240 18.86 9.32 3.64
C SER A 240 19.17 7.95 3.07
N VAL A 241 20.35 7.80 2.49
CA VAL A 241 20.86 6.53 1.97
C VAL A 241 22.14 6.15 2.72
N LYS A 242 22.22 4.90 3.18
CA LYS A 242 23.47 4.34 3.73
C LYS A 242 24.40 3.93 2.59
N VAL A 243 25.59 4.46 2.57
CA VAL A 243 26.69 4.11 1.65
C VAL A 243 27.68 3.21 2.39
N LYS A 244 28.73 2.75 1.69
CA LYS A 244 29.85 2.04 2.30
C LYS A 244 30.33 2.81 3.56
N ASP A 245 30.82 2.07 4.56
CA ASP A 245 31.31 2.60 5.84
C ASP A 245 30.25 3.22 6.77
N LYS A 246 28.97 2.76 6.65
CA LYS A 246 27.85 3.22 7.49
C LYS A 246 27.54 4.73 7.37
N LYS A 247 28.21 5.45 6.48
CA LYS A 247 27.95 6.87 6.24
C LYS A 247 26.59 7.09 5.62
N LYS A 248 25.78 7.97 6.21
CA LYS A 248 24.50 8.39 5.66
C LYS A 248 24.68 9.62 4.80
N ILE A 249 24.16 9.59 3.59
CA ILE A 249 24.08 10.75 2.71
C ILE A 249 22.63 11.13 2.47
N SER A 250 22.36 12.45 2.41
CA SER A 250 21.04 12.98 2.08
C SER A 250 20.93 13.17 0.57
N VAL A 251 19.94 12.52 -0.03
CA VAL A 251 19.61 12.64 -1.45
C VAL A 251 18.35 13.48 -1.58
N LYS A 252 18.37 14.48 -2.47
CA LYS A 252 17.20 15.25 -2.87
C LYS A 252 16.67 14.67 -4.18
N ARG A 253 15.42 14.22 -4.17
CA ARG A 253 14.70 13.71 -5.34
C ARG A 253 13.62 14.70 -5.77
N CYS A 254 13.48 14.86 -7.07
CA CYS A 254 12.33 15.55 -7.67
C CYS A 254 11.67 14.61 -8.66
N HIS A 255 10.38 14.31 -8.46
CA HIS A 255 9.59 13.47 -9.35
C HIS A 255 8.09 13.65 -9.10
N PHE A 256 7.27 12.99 -9.91
CA PHE A 256 5.83 12.94 -9.72
C PHE A 256 5.48 12.02 -8.53
N PRO A 257 4.56 12.44 -7.65
CA PRO A 257 4.09 11.64 -6.53
C PRO A 257 3.01 10.64 -6.97
N LEU A 258 3.30 9.85 -7.98
CA LEU A 258 2.41 8.86 -8.58
C LEU A 258 3.11 7.50 -8.66
N VAL A 259 2.34 6.42 -8.53
CA VAL A 259 2.76 5.05 -8.86
C VAL A 259 1.60 4.33 -9.53
N PRO A 260 1.86 3.35 -10.43
CA PRO A 260 0.80 2.52 -11.01
C PRO A 260 0.01 1.78 -9.92
N ARG A 261 -1.27 1.47 -10.21
CA ARG A 261 -2.21 0.88 -9.25
C ARG A 261 -2.59 -0.57 -9.58
N PHE A 262 -1.80 -1.31 -10.33
CA PHE A 262 -2.07 -2.73 -10.61
C PHE A 262 -1.81 -3.60 -9.38
N ALA A 263 -0.78 -3.25 -8.61
CA ALA A 263 -0.47 -3.92 -7.34
C ALA A 263 -0.28 -2.91 -6.20
N CYS A 264 -0.58 -3.36 -4.98
CA CYS A 264 -0.32 -2.60 -3.75
C CYS A 264 0.02 -3.54 -2.59
N THR A 265 0.56 -2.97 -1.51
CA THR A 265 0.72 -3.72 -0.27
C THR A 265 -0.59 -3.80 0.52
N ALA A 266 -0.71 -4.79 1.40
CA ALA A 266 -1.85 -4.93 2.31
C ALA A 266 -2.14 -3.63 3.09
N HIS A 267 -1.10 -2.91 3.54
CA HIS A 267 -1.27 -1.62 4.22
C HIS A 267 -1.98 -0.56 3.36
N LYS A 268 -1.65 -0.49 2.07
CA LYS A 268 -2.32 0.45 1.15
C LYS A 268 -3.74 0.03 0.78
N SER A 269 -4.09 -1.24 0.91
CA SER A 269 -5.46 -1.73 0.71
C SER A 269 -6.33 -1.58 1.96
N GLN A 270 -5.75 -1.22 3.11
CA GLN A 270 -6.49 -1.05 4.35
C GLN A 270 -7.54 0.08 4.19
N GLY A 271 -8.76 -0.18 4.61
CA GLY A 271 -9.90 0.75 4.43
C GLY A 271 -10.63 0.58 3.08
N ALA A 272 -9.95 0.16 2.03
CA ALA A 272 -10.58 -0.05 0.72
C ALA A 272 -11.47 -1.31 0.69
N THR A 273 -12.50 -1.28 -0.13
CA THR A 273 -13.25 -2.45 -0.59
C THR A 273 -12.90 -2.68 -2.05
N LEU A 274 -12.56 -3.92 -2.39
CA LEU A 274 -12.20 -4.32 -3.76
C LEU A 274 -13.30 -5.20 -4.32
N ASP A 275 -13.72 -4.95 -5.55
CA ASP A 275 -14.72 -5.79 -6.22
C ASP A 275 -14.15 -7.20 -6.43
N LYS A 276 -12.89 -7.26 -6.85
CA LYS A 276 -12.11 -8.51 -6.91
C LYS A 276 -10.67 -8.23 -6.51
N ALA A 277 -10.02 -9.21 -5.91
CA ALA A 277 -8.62 -9.11 -5.51
C ALA A 277 -7.83 -10.38 -5.81
N VAL A 278 -6.59 -10.20 -6.22
CA VAL A 278 -5.57 -11.26 -6.25
C VAL A 278 -4.64 -11.05 -5.06
N VAL A 279 -4.58 -12.01 -4.16
CA VAL A 279 -3.84 -11.90 -2.90
C VAL A 279 -2.65 -12.84 -2.87
N ASP A 280 -1.47 -12.33 -2.54
CA ASP A 280 -0.29 -13.16 -2.25
C ASP A 280 -0.18 -13.35 -0.73
N LEU A 281 -0.30 -14.60 -0.29
CA LEU A 281 -0.19 -15.00 1.11
C LEU A 281 1.20 -15.55 1.48
N VAL A 282 2.17 -15.52 0.57
CA VAL A 282 3.52 -16.01 0.84
C VAL A 282 4.35 -14.90 1.49
N PRO A 283 4.85 -15.11 2.72
CA PRO A 283 5.69 -14.13 3.39
C PRO A 283 6.99 -13.86 2.64
N GLN A 284 7.55 -12.67 2.82
CA GLN A 284 8.86 -12.36 2.27
C GLN A 284 9.96 -13.19 2.95
N PRO A 285 10.96 -13.70 2.20
CA PRO A 285 12.04 -14.54 2.76
C PRO A 285 12.83 -13.90 3.91
N ASN A 286 12.89 -12.58 3.93
CA ASN A 286 13.66 -11.81 4.91
C ASN A 286 12.78 -11.09 5.95
N LEU A 287 11.58 -11.63 6.24
CA LEU A 287 10.70 -11.05 7.23
C LEU A 287 11.38 -11.08 8.61
N LYS A 288 11.64 -9.90 9.18
CA LYS A 288 12.34 -9.76 10.47
C LYS A 288 11.43 -9.99 11.68
N SER A 289 10.14 -9.96 11.48
CA SER A 289 9.13 -10.14 12.53
C SER A 289 8.31 -11.40 12.26
N PRO A 290 7.85 -12.11 13.29
CA PRO A 290 6.88 -13.18 13.11
C PRO A 290 5.65 -12.68 12.35
N ILE A 291 5.04 -13.55 11.57
CA ILE A 291 3.75 -13.28 10.94
C ILE A 291 2.72 -13.11 12.05
N ASP A 292 1.92 -12.07 11.96
CA ASP A 292 0.76 -11.85 12.83
C ASP A 292 -0.55 -12.07 12.06
N VAL A 293 -1.67 -12.07 12.76
CA VAL A 293 -3.01 -12.25 12.19
C VAL A 293 -3.33 -11.20 11.11
N ASN A 294 -2.79 -9.99 11.21
CA ASN A 294 -3.07 -8.93 10.25
C ASN A 294 -2.50 -9.25 8.86
N PHE A 295 -1.44 -10.04 8.82
CA PHE A 295 -0.78 -10.42 7.56
C PHE A 295 -1.76 -11.08 6.57
N PRO A 296 -2.45 -12.19 6.91
CA PRO A 296 -3.47 -12.78 6.06
C PRO A 296 -4.82 -12.05 6.13
N TYR A 297 -5.23 -11.54 7.30
CA TYR A 297 -6.55 -10.97 7.53
C TYR A 297 -6.80 -9.70 6.69
N VAL A 298 -5.85 -8.76 6.68
CA VAL A 298 -6.03 -7.49 5.98
C VAL A 298 -6.30 -7.69 4.49
N PRO A 299 -5.47 -8.41 3.72
CA PRO A 299 -5.73 -8.59 2.29
C PRO A 299 -6.97 -9.45 2.02
N LEU A 300 -7.21 -10.51 2.78
CA LEU A 300 -8.38 -11.39 2.59
C LEU A 300 -9.68 -10.62 2.85
N SER A 301 -9.74 -9.79 3.89
CA SER A 301 -10.94 -9.02 4.21
C SER A 301 -11.25 -7.86 3.25
N ARG A 302 -10.58 -7.73 2.11
CA ARG A 302 -10.82 -6.61 1.16
C ARG A 302 -11.97 -6.85 0.19
N VAL A 303 -12.36 -8.08 -0.04
CA VAL A 303 -13.47 -8.46 -0.95
C VAL A 303 -14.76 -8.76 -0.18
N ARG A 304 -15.87 -8.72 -0.89
CA ARG A 304 -17.19 -8.95 -0.30
C ARG A 304 -17.57 -10.44 -0.21
N ARG A 305 -17.05 -11.26 -1.12
CA ARG A 305 -17.41 -12.67 -1.23
C ARG A 305 -16.17 -13.50 -1.55
N LEU A 306 -16.15 -14.75 -1.15
CA LEU A 306 -15.05 -15.67 -1.43
C LEU A 306 -14.79 -15.83 -2.94
N GLN A 307 -15.82 -15.82 -3.75
CA GLN A 307 -15.67 -15.93 -5.22
C GLN A 307 -14.94 -14.76 -5.86
N ASP A 308 -14.90 -13.61 -5.21
CA ASP A 308 -14.22 -12.41 -5.67
C ASP A 308 -12.73 -12.38 -5.27
N LEU A 309 -12.30 -13.39 -4.49
CA LEU A 309 -10.93 -13.62 -4.07
C LEU A 309 -10.23 -14.59 -5.02
N THR A 310 -9.00 -14.27 -5.38
CA THR A 310 -8.05 -15.19 -6.01
C THR A 310 -6.75 -15.19 -5.20
N ILE A 311 -6.14 -16.33 -4.98
CA ILE A 311 -4.84 -16.43 -4.32
C ILE A 311 -3.78 -16.64 -5.38
N LEU A 312 -2.74 -15.81 -5.37
CA LEU A 312 -1.74 -15.74 -6.44
C LEU A 312 -0.96 -17.05 -6.61
N ARG A 313 -0.66 -17.73 -5.51
CA ARG A 313 0.15 -18.96 -5.49
C ARG A 313 -0.12 -19.78 -4.24
N PRO A 314 0.25 -21.08 -4.23
CA PRO A 314 0.15 -21.91 -3.03
C PRO A 314 0.86 -21.27 -1.84
N PHE A 315 0.30 -21.43 -0.65
CA PHE A 315 0.78 -20.87 0.60
C PHE A 315 0.80 -21.94 1.70
N ASP A 316 1.62 -21.74 2.71
CA ASP A 316 1.67 -22.63 3.88
C ASP A 316 0.47 -22.39 4.80
N ALA A 317 -0.16 -23.48 5.26
CA ALA A 317 -1.34 -23.41 6.13
C ALA A 317 -1.07 -22.65 7.45
N SER A 318 0.16 -22.64 7.94
CA SER A 318 0.57 -21.90 9.14
C SER A 318 0.31 -20.39 9.03
N VAL A 319 0.30 -19.85 7.80
CA VAL A 319 0.03 -18.42 7.55
C VAL A 319 -1.36 -18.01 8.01
N VAL A 320 -2.36 -18.86 7.83
CA VAL A 320 -3.75 -18.58 8.23
C VAL A 320 -4.13 -19.19 9.58
N LYS A 321 -3.28 -20.05 10.14
CA LYS A 321 -3.42 -20.62 11.50
C LYS A 321 -2.61 -19.88 12.56
N VAL A 322 -2.07 -18.71 12.21
CA VAL A 322 -1.30 -17.88 13.14
C VAL A 322 -2.19 -17.40 14.30
N LYS A 323 -1.65 -17.49 15.51
CA LYS A 323 -2.38 -17.02 16.71
C LYS A 323 -2.20 -15.51 16.90
N PRO A 324 -3.25 -14.81 17.37
CA PRO A 324 -3.14 -13.42 17.76
C PRO A 324 -2.09 -13.22 18.85
N ASN A 325 -1.52 -12.02 18.91
CA ASN A 325 -0.60 -11.67 19.97
C ASN A 325 -1.35 -11.70 21.33
N PRO A 326 -0.83 -12.41 22.36
CA PRO A 326 -1.49 -12.49 23.67
C PRO A 326 -1.78 -11.12 24.31
N ALA A 327 -0.91 -10.11 24.09
CA ALA A 327 -1.16 -8.76 24.56
C ALA A 327 -2.35 -8.08 23.84
N CYS A 328 -2.58 -8.38 22.58
CA CYS A 328 -3.75 -7.90 21.85
C CYS A 328 -5.03 -8.58 22.36
N LEU A 329 -4.97 -9.88 22.65
CA LEU A 329 -6.11 -10.61 23.21
C LEU A 329 -6.49 -10.05 24.60
N ALA A 330 -5.51 -9.87 25.49
CA ALA A 330 -5.73 -9.29 26.81
C ALA A 330 -6.33 -7.87 26.72
N MET A 331 -5.89 -7.06 25.78
CA MET A 331 -6.44 -5.73 25.54
C MET A 331 -7.88 -5.79 25.01
N MET A 332 -8.19 -6.72 24.12
CA MET A 332 -9.55 -6.90 23.61
C MET A 332 -10.50 -7.36 24.74
N GLU A 333 -10.05 -8.26 25.62
CA GLU A 333 -10.83 -8.66 26.80
C GLU A 333 -11.07 -7.48 27.72
N TYR A 334 -10.06 -6.66 28.00
CA TYR A 334 -10.22 -5.43 28.76
C TYR A 334 -11.24 -4.48 28.10
N PHE A 335 -11.19 -4.29 26.79
CA PHE A 335 -12.17 -3.45 26.07
C PHE A 335 -13.59 -3.97 26.15
N LYS A 336 -13.78 -5.29 26.16
CA LYS A 336 -15.10 -5.90 26.36
C LYS A 336 -15.69 -5.55 27.73
N THR A 337 -14.85 -5.30 28.75
CA THR A 337 -15.33 -4.85 30.09
C THR A 337 -15.71 -3.37 30.11
N LEU A 338 -15.19 -2.59 29.16
CA LEU A 338 -15.49 -1.16 29.01
C LEU A 338 -16.58 -0.87 27.96
N ASP A 339 -17.09 -1.92 27.30
CA ASP A 339 -18.10 -1.78 26.26
C ASP A 339 -19.46 -1.44 26.85
N LYS A 340 -19.89 -0.22 26.60
CA LYS A 340 -21.18 0.30 27.09
C LYS A 340 -22.38 -0.01 26.21
N CYS A 341 -22.19 -0.57 25.00
CA CYS A 341 -23.33 -1.02 24.21
C CYS A 341 -24.12 -2.15 24.89
N LYS A 342 -23.47 -2.91 25.77
CA LYS A 342 -24.14 -3.96 26.55
C LYS A 342 -25.13 -3.40 27.59
N ASP A 343 -24.94 -2.15 28.04
CA ASP A 343 -25.78 -1.50 29.07
C ASP A 343 -26.96 -0.74 28.45
N LEU A 344 -26.96 -0.55 27.10
CA LEU A 344 -28.01 0.22 26.39
C LEU A 344 -29.14 -0.65 25.83
N GLY A 345 -29.14 -1.96 26.13
CA GLY A 345 -30.21 -2.91 25.79
C GLY A 345 -30.60 -2.84 24.32
N ALA A 346 -30.05 -3.73 23.51
CA ALA A 346 -30.53 -3.92 22.13
C ALA A 346 -31.91 -4.54 22.14
#